data_9730cca1eb92debe0d249103ceabce2b
#
_entry.id   9730cca1eb92debe0d249103ceabce2b
#
_cell.length_a   1.000
_cell.length_b   1.000
_cell.length_c   1.000
_cell.angle_alpha   90.00
_cell.angle_beta   90.00
_cell.angle_gamma   90.00
#
_symmetry.space_group_name_H-M   'P 1'
#
loop_
_entity.id
_entity.type
_entity.pdbx_description
1 polymer ?
#
loop_
_entity_poly.entity_id
_entity_poly.type
_entity_poly.pdbx_seq_one_letter_code
_entity_poly.pdbx_strand_id
1 'polypeptide(L)'
;MKTFYTALMLAAVSLGAMGTAMADDITADVLTYDGKTKVGSAKGNVVIHANEGATITGTNGEYHFEDRSAFLEGGVKYVKGESTLTAEKMYLYKDRTARGIGSVDFVDLAEHRILRGDDVMYNAATGFGKIEGNGYLETADGTLSAPHIEGNLKQIKVVATGGVDLTSTTNNAVGFGDQAVYTRSGRDGTDGKMVLSGNAWVEQNGNTFEGPELVLRDADKVVETTGRSTITITNTKSSSEEGGEGDSQPSVPAGPVNQATPIAGRPEYAGSPLEIKDNK
;
A
#
# COMPACT_ATOMS: atom_id res chain seq x y z
N MET A 1 -5.64 -1.86 -20.40
CA MET A 1 -4.63 -1.16 -19.57
C MET A 1 -5.22 -1.00 -18.17
N LYS A 2 -4.67 -1.72 -17.19
CA LYS A 2 -5.03 -1.48 -15.77
C LYS A 2 -4.28 -0.21 -15.37
N THR A 3 -5.00 0.82 -14.94
CA THR A 3 -4.40 2.07 -14.50
C THR A 3 -3.76 1.89 -13.13
N PHE A 4 -2.63 2.57 -12.87
CA PHE A 4 -1.81 2.55 -11.63
C PHE A 4 -2.64 2.47 -10.35
N TYR A 5 -3.72 3.23 -10.29
CA TYR A 5 -4.53 3.37 -9.08
C TYR A 5 -5.56 2.26 -8.88
N THR A 6 -5.83 1.41 -9.89
CA THR A 6 -6.69 0.23 -9.74
C THR A 6 -6.04 -0.80 -8.81
N ALA A 7 -4.72 -0.93 -8.90
CA ALA A 7 -3.96 -1.87 -8.10
C ALA A 7 -3.80 -1.41 -6.64
N LEU A 8 -3.67 -0.10 -6.38
CA LEU A 8 -3.63 0.48 -5.04
C LEU A 8 -4.87 0.10 -4.21
N MET A 9 -6.02 -0.04 -4.87
CA MET A 9 -7.30 -0.34 -4.24
C MET A 9 -7.54 -1.82 -3.94
N LEU A 10 -6.90 -2.73 -4.68
CA LEU A 10 -7.17 -4.16 -4.52
C LEU A 10 -6.40 -4.80 -3.34
N ALA A 11 -5.35 -4.16 -2.82
CA ALA A 11 -4.63 -4.67 -1.64
C ALA A 11 -5.54 -4.80 -0.41
N ALA A 12 -6.51 -3.90 -0.28
CA ALA A 12 -7.45 -3.94 0.83
C ALA A 12 -8.57 -4.99 0.67
N VAL A 13 -8.81 -5.53 -0.55
CA VAL A 13 -9.83 -6.59 -0.77
C VAL A 13 -9.40 -7.91 -0.12
N SER A 14 -8.11 -8.19 -0.07
CA SER A 14 -7.58 -9.40 0.58
C SER A 14 -7.72 -9.38 2.10
N LEU A 15 -7.64 -8.20 2.73
CA LEU A 15 -7.99 -8.02 4.14
C LEU A 15 -9.49 -8.27 4.41
N GLY A 16 -10.35 -7.96 3.42
CA GLY A 16 -11.79 -8.21 3.51
C GLY A 16 -12.17 -9.69 3.51
N ALA A 17 -11.36 -10.55 2.91
CA ALA A 17 -11.57 -11.99 2.96
C ALA A 17 -11.36 -12.57 4.36
N MET A 18 -10.59 -11.91 5.22
CA MET A 18 -10.41 -12.34 6.61
C MET A 18 -11.67 -12.14 7.46
N GLY A 19 -12.45 -11.09 7.20
CA GLY A 19 -13.70 -10.79 7.95
C GLY A 19 -14.85 -11.78 7.70
N THR A 20 -14.69 -12.70 6.74
CA THR A 20 -15.66 -13.78 6.45
C THR A 20 -15.12 -15.17 6.78
N ALA A 21 -13.84 -15.27 7.17
CA ALA A 21 -13.23 -16.54 7.51
C ALA A 21 -13.84 -17.10 8.80
N MET A 22 -14.79 -18.03 8.67
CA MET A 22 -15.18 -18.90 9.79
C MET A 22 -14.06 -19.93 9.96
N ALA A 23 -13.62 -20.14 11.19
CA ALA A 23 -12.66 -21.20 11.49
C ALA A 23 -13.32 -22.57 11.27
N ASP A 24 -12.66 -23.43 10.49
CA ASP A 24 -13.05 -24.84 10.35
C ASP A 24 -12.52 -25.65 11.54
N ASP A 25 -11.31 -25.34 11.98
CA ASP A 25 -10.73 -25.88 13.19
C ASP A 25 -9.76 -24.89 13.87
N ILE A 26 -9.53 -25.12 15.15
CA ILE A 26 -8.56 -24.37 15.96
C ILE A 26 -7.77 -25.39 16.76
N THR A 27 -6.45 -25.32 16.68
CA THR A 27 -5.52 -26.09 17.52
C THR A 27 -4.66 -25.14 18.35
N ALA A 28 -4.32 -25.54 19.57
CA ALA A 28 -3.42 -24.82 20.47
C ALA A 28 -2.95 -25.76 21.58
N ASP A 29 -1.91 -25.37 22.33
CA ASP A 29 -1.44 -26.18 23.46
C ASP A 29 -2.51 -26.27 24.57
N VAL A 30 -3.27 -25.17 24.78
CA VAL A 30 -4.39 -25.12 25.73
C VAL A 30 -5.58 -24.44 25.06
N LEU A 31 -6.72 -25.13 25.05
CA LEU A 31 -8.00 -24.60 24.62
C LEU A 31 -8.95 -24.58 25.80
N THR A 32 -9.63 -23.47 26.04
CA THR A 32 -10.67 -23.34 27.05
C THR A 32 -11.94 -22.74 26.46
N TYR A 33 -13.09 -23.12 26.99
CA TYR A 33 -14.38 -22.53 26.65
C TYR A 33 -15.15 -22.21 27.91
N ASP A 34 -15.52 -20.96 28.09
CA ASP A 34 -16.40 -20.54 29.17
C ASP A 34 -17.85 -20.50 28.68
N GLY A 35 -18.67 -21.42 29.16
CA GLY A 35 -20.08 -21.53 28.80
C GLY A 35 -20.97 -20.39 29.34
N LYS A 36 -20.51 -19.59 30.31
CA LYS A 36 -21.24 -18.43 30.83
C LYS A 36 -21.01 -17.19 29.99
N THR A 37 -19.73 -16.89 29.69
CA THR A 37 -19.33 -15.73 28.88
C THR A 37 -19.36 -16.05 27.40
N LYS A 38 -19.44 -17.32 27.01
CA LYS A 38 -19.37 -17.82 25.64
C LYS A 38 -18.09 -17.33 24.92
N VAL A 39 -16.98 -17.35 25.64
CA VAL A 39 -15.66 -17.02 25.13
C VAL A 39 -14.82 -18.29 25.04
N GLY A 40 -14.25 -18.54 23.88
CA GLY A 40 -13.21 -19.53 23.65
C GLY A 40 -11.85 -18.85 23.73
N SER A 41 -10.90 -19.44 24.47
CA SER A 41 -9.52 -18.96 24.54
C SER A 41 -8.56 -20.05 24.08
N ALA A 42 -7.54 -19.67 23.36
CA ALA A 42 -6.45 -20.52 22.87
C ALA A 42 -5.11 -19.95 23.34
N LYS A 43 -4.22 -20.80 23.84
CA LYS A 43 -2.90 -20.41 24.33
C LYS A 43 -1.83 -21.39 23.86
N GLY A 44 -0.71 -20.85 23.41
CA GLY A 44 0.45 -21.60 22.91
C GLY A 44 0.20 -22.23 21.55
N ASN A 45 1.06 -21.93 20.58
CA ASN A 45 1.06 -22.53 19.24
C ASN A 45 -0.32 -22.54 18.57
N VAL A 46 -1.03 -21.40 18.63
CA VAL A 46 -2.37 -21.28 18.05
C VAL A 46 -2.30 -21.39 16.54
N VAL A 47 -3.04 -22.34 15.96
CA VAL A 47 -3.24 -22.50 14.53
C VAL A 47 -4.72 -22.56 14.24
N ILE A 48 -5.19 -21.71 13.35
CA ILE A 48 -6.59 -21.64 12.91
C ILE A 48 -6.61 -21.95 11.42
N HIS A 49 -7.31 -23.00 11.02
CA HIS A 49 -7.66 -23.24 9.63
C HIS A 49 -9.01 -22.61 9.35
N ALA A 50 -9.02 -21.67 8.45
CA ALA A 50 -10.23 -20.97 8.07
C ALA A 50 -10.73 -21.45 6.72
N ASN A 51 -12.02 -21.24 6.47
CA ASN A 51 -12.66 -21.56 5.19
C ASN A 51 -11.82 -21.02 4.01
N GLU A 52 -11.88 -21.70 2.89
CA GLU A 52 -11.17 -21.35 1.65
C GLU A 52 -9.64 -21.53 1.73
N GLY A 53 -9.13 -22.36 2.65
CA GLY A 53 -7.72 -22.74 2.71
C GLY A 53 -6.79 -21.68 3.31
N ALA A 54 -7.30 -20.74 4.08
CA ALA A 54 -6.47 -19.82 4.83
C ALA A 54 -6.00 -20.44 6.15
N THR A 55 -4.77 -20.15 6.54
CA THR A 55 -4.19 -20.54 7.83
C THR A 55 -3.75 -19.28 8.58
N ILE A 56 -4.14 -19.18 9.86
CA ILE A 56 -3.75 -18.09 10.75
C ILE A 56 -3.03 -18.68 11.95
N THR A 57 -1.87 -18.13 12.30
CA THR A 57 -1.09 -18.59 13.45
C THR A 57 -0.81 -17.44 14.40
N GLY A 58 -0.62 -17.76 15.68
CA GLY A 58 -0.26 -16.81 16.74
C GLY A 58 0.06 -17.52 18.03
N THR A 59 0.29 -16.77 19.10
CA THR A 59 0.60 -17.35 20.40
C THR A 59 -0.62 -17.46 21.31
N ASN A 60 -1.48 -16.44 21.34
CA ASN A 60 -2.71 -16.41 22.13
C ASN A 60 -3.87 -15.91 21.29
N GLY A 61 -5.06 -16.39 21.57
CA GLY A 61 -6.27 -15.96 20.90
C GLY A 61 -7.51 -16.11 21.75
N GLU A 62 -8.53 -15.30 21.41
CA GLU A 62 -9.86 -15.36 21.99
C GLU A 62 -10.90 -15.26 20.88
N TYR A 63 -12.00 -16.00 21.02
CA TYR A 63 -13.16 -15.93 20.15
C TYR A 63 -14.43 -15.76 20.98
N HIS A 64 -15.19 -14.72 20.69
CA HIS A 64 -16.45 -14.38 21.33
C HIS A 64 -17.62 -14.88 20.47
N PHE A 65 -18.26 -15.97 20.89
CA PHE A 65 -19.31 -16.63 20.10
C PHE A 65 -20.58 -15.80 19.95
N GLU A 66 -20.88 -14.88 20.88
CA GLU A 66 -22.09 -14.05 20.82
C GLU A 66 -22.04 -12.98 19.73
N ASP A 67 -20.92 -12.27 19.65
CA ASP A 67 -20.74 -11.18 18.69
C ASP A 67 -19.87 -11.56 17.49
N ARG A 68 -19.33 -12.81 17.49
CA ARG A 68 -18.45 -13.33 16.43
C ARG A 68 -17.20 -12.48 16.22
N SER A 69 -16.69 -11.89 17.29
CA SER A 69 -15.42 -11.21 17.26
C SER A 69 -14.27 -12.15 17.64
N ALA A 70 -13.08 -11.87 17.15
CA ALA A 70 -11.88 -12.63 17.46
C ALA A 70 -10.70 -11.68 17.70
N PHE A 71 -9.79 -12.15 18.53
CA PHE A 71 -8.51 -11.52 18.81
C PHE A 71 -7.42 -12.56 18.73
N LEU A 72 -6.29 -12.20 18.15
CA LEU A 72 -5.09 -13.03 18.09
C LEU A 72 -3.85 -12.16 18.31
N GLU A 73 -2.87 -12.65 19.06
CA GLU A 73 -1.61 -11.94 19.33
C GLU A 73 -0.41 -12.89 19.39
N GLY A 74 0.77 -12.26 19.44
CA GLY A 74 2.06 -12.95 19.56
C GLY A 74 2.60 -13.44 18.23
N GLY A 75 2.88 -12.49 17.34
CA GLY A 75 3.42 -12.76 16.01
C GLY A 75 2.38 -13.41 15.10
N VAL A 76 1.29 -12.70 14.86
CA VAL A 76 0.21 -13.20 14.02
C VAL A 76 0.68 -13.30 12.57
N LYS A 77 0.46 -14.46 11.96
CA LYS A 77 0.70 -14.69 10.54
C LYS A 77 -0.54 -15.31 9.90
N TYR A 78 -1.02 -14.67 8.84
CA TYR A 78 -2.06 -15.18 7.96
C TYR A 78 -1.43 -15.60 6.63
N VAL A 79 -1.84 -16.74 6.10
CA VAL A 79 -1.41 -17.25 4.79
C VAL A 79 -2.63 -17.77 4.04
N LYS A 80 -2.80 -17.34 2.78
CA LYS A 80 -3.79 -17.89 1.83
C LYS A 80 -3.21 -17.84 0.42
N GLY A 81 -2.90 -19.00 -0.15
CA GLY A 81 -2.23 -19.06 -1.43
C GLY A 81 -0.90 -18.31 -1.41
N GLU A 82 -0.75 -17.33 -2.29
CA GLU A 82 0.43 -16.47 -2.40
C GLU A 82 0.31 -15.17 -1.60
N SER A 83 -0.78 -15.01 -0.82
CA SER A 83 -1.00 -13.85 0.06
C SER A 83 -0.55 -14.18 1.47
N THR A 84 0.21 -13.29 2.07
CA THR A 84 0.65 -13.35 3.48
C THR A 84 0.35 -12.04 4.18
N LEU A 85 0.00 -12.11 5.48
CA LEU A 85 -0.04 -10.94 6.35
C LEU A 85 0.65 -11.29 7.65
N THR A 86 1.46 -10.36 8.17
CA THR A 86 2.03 -10.43 9.52
C THR A 86 1.65 -9.20 10.31
N ALA A 87 1.46 -9.37 11.63
CA ALA A 87 1.18 -8.31 12.59
C ALA A 87 1.54 -8.80 14.00
N GLU A 88 1.72 -7.89 14.96
CA GLU A 88 1.83 -8.30 16.36
C GLU A 88 0.49 -8.78 16.92
N LYS A 89 -0.59 -8.12 16.52
CA LYS A 89 -1.96 -8.39 16.95
C LYS A 89 -2.94 -8.28 15.79
N MET A 90 -4.00 -9.07 15.83
CA MET A 90 -5.09 -9.02 14.87
C MET A 90 -6.43 -9.07 15.57
N TYR A 91 -7.35 -8.23 15.13
CA TYR A 91 -8.73 -8.17 15.59
C TYR A 91 -9.69 -8.40 14.42
N LEU A 92 -10.70 -9.21 14.64
CA LEU A 92 -11.82 -9.39 13.73
C LEU A 92 -13.10 -8.98 14.46
N TYR A 93 -13.87 -8.09 13.88
CA TYR A 93 -15.09 -7.55 14.48
C TYR A 93 -16.35 -8.06 13.77
N LYS A 94 -17.46 -8.09 14.51
CA LYS A 94 -18.79 -8.51 14.02
C LYS A 94 -19.23 -7.78 12.74
N ASP A 95 -18.88 -6.53 12.58
CA ASP A 95 -19.22 -5.68 11.44
C ASP A 95 -18.36 -5.94 10.18
N ARG A 96 -17.58 -7.02 10.20
CA ARG A 96 -16.60 -7.41 9.17
C ARG A 96 -15.40 -6.46 9.06
N THR A 97 -15.07 -5.78 10.16
CA THR A 97 -13.82 -5.06 10.26
C THR A 97 -12.71 -6.01 10.67
N ALA A 98 -11.59 -6.00 9.94
CA ALA A 98 -10.32 -6.59 10.34
C ALA A 98 -9.34 -5.46 10.68
N ARG A 99 -8.55 -5.61 11.75
CA ARG A 99 -7.51 -4.66 12.15
C ARG A 99 -6.25 -5.40 12.57
N GLY A 100 -5.14 -5.07 11.93
CA GLY A 100 -3.79 -5.49 12.31
C GLY A 100 -3.08 -4.35 13.03
N ILE A 101 -2.35 -4.65 14.09
CA ILE A 101 -1.57 -3.68 14.86
C ILE A 101 -0.15 -4.22 15.07
N GLY A 102 0.83 -3.33 14.99
CA GLY A 102 2.24 -3.60 15.20
C GLY A 102 2.90 -4.17 13.94
N SER A 103 3.62 -3.31 13.22
CA SER A 103 4.40 -3.64 12.02
C SER A 103 3.63 -4.55 11.05
N VAL A 104 2.44 -4.10 10.66
CA VAL A 104 1.61 -4.84 9.71
C VAL A 104 2.29 -4.86 8.35
N ASP A 105 2.54 -6.06 7.82
CA ASP A 105 3.09 -6.29 6.49
C ASP A 105 2.19 -7.29 5.74
N PHE A 106 1.52 -6.83 4.71
CA PHE A 106 0.73 -7.64 3.80
C PHE A 106 1.40 -7.70 2.44
N VAL A 107 1.60 -8.91 1.93
CA VAL A 107 2.17 -9.20 0.61
C VAL A 107 1.25 -10.14 -0.14
N ASP A 108 0.92 -9.79 -1.36
CA ASP A 108 0.19 -10.63 -2.33
C ASP A 108 1.04 -10.74 -3.60
N LEU A 109 1.72 -11.88 -3.75
CA LEU A 109 2.64 -12.11 -4.86
C LEU A 109 1.90 -12.33 -6.18
N ALA A 110 0.69 -12.91 -6.16
CA ALA A 110 -0.11 -13.15 -7.36
C ALA A 110 -0.53 -11.84 -8.03
N GLU A 111 -0.80 -10.83 -7.24
CA GLU A 111 -1.28 -9.53 -7.72
C GLU A 111 -0.23 -8.43 -7.63
N HIS A 112 1.00 -8.76 -7.23
CA HIS A 112 2.11 -7.80 -7.02
C HIS A 112 1.69 -6.62 -6.13
N ARG A 113 1.28 -6.91 -4.87
CA ARG A 113 0.80 -5.91 -3.93
C ARG A 113 1.50 -6.03 -2.61
N ILE A 114 1.90 -4.88 -2.06
CA ILE A 114 2.41 -4.76 -0.70
C ILE A 114 1.65 -3.64 0.00
N LEU A 115 1.27 -3.89 1.24
CA LEU A 115 0.67 -2.89 2.13
C LEU A 115 1.38 -2.99 3.47
N ARG A 116 1.84 -1.86 4.01
CA ARG A 116 2.48 -1.77 5.32
C ARG A 116 1.92 -0.61 6.12
N GLY A 117 2.01 -0.75 7.45
CA GLY A 117 1.64 0.30 8.39
C GLY A 117 1.77 -0.19 9.84
N ASP A 118 1.70 0.74 10.80
CA ASP A 118 1.74 0.36 12.22
C ASP A 118 0.37 -0.11 12.71
N ASP A 119 -0.70 0.44 12.15
CA ASP A 119 -2.09 0.09 12.42
C ASP A 119 -2.87 0.12 11.10
N VAL A 120 -3.40 -1.03 10.70
CA VAL A 120 -4.12 -1.20 9.44
C VAL A 120 -5.50 -1.74 9.73
N MET A 121 -6.52 -1.05 9.26
CA MET A 121 -7.92 -1.43 9.41
C MET A 121 -8.62 -1.49 8.05
N TYR A 122 -9.48 -2.49 7.88
CA TYR A 122 -10.36 -2.60 6.72
C TYR A 122 -11.72 -3.16 7.10
N ASN A 123 -12.79 -2.52 6.64
CA ASN A 123 -14.17 -3.00 6.79
C ASN A 123 -14.71 -3.52 5.45
N ALA A 124 -14.92 -4.84 5.37
CA ALA A 124 -15.37 -5.50 4.15
C ALA A 124 -16.83 -5.15 3.77
N ALA A 125 -17.66 -4.74 4.72
CA ALA A 125 -19.05 -4.37 4.46
C ALA A 125 -19.16 -3.00 3.79
N THR A 126 -18.38 -2.02 4.25
CA THR A 126 -18.40 -0.64 3.74
C THR A 126 -17.39 -0.40 2.63
N GLY A 127 -16.30 -1.19 2.58
CA GLY A 127 -15.15 -0.96 1.71
C GLY A 127 -14.21 0.11 2.23
N PHE A 128 -14.39 0.60 3.47
CA PHE A 128 -13.52 1.59 4.09
C PHE A 128 -12.25 0.94 4.61
N GLY A 129 -11.11 1.54 4.34
CA GLY A 129 -9.80 1.14 4.85
C GLY A 129 -9.01 2.33 5.38
N LYS A 130 -8.12 2.06 6.34
CA LYS A 130 -7.27 3.05 6.98
C LYS A 130 -5.92 2.44 7.34
N ILE A 131 -4.86 3.21 7.14
CA ILE A 131 -3.49 2.90 7.55
C ILE A 131 -3.00 4.09 8.37
N GLU A 132 -2.49 3.82 9.55
CA GLU A 132 -1.88 4.79 10.45
C GLU A 132 -0.44 4.38 10.75
N GLY A 133 0.46 5.35 10.72
CA GLY A 133 1.88 5.16 10.97
C GLY A 133 2.58 4.39 9.85
N ASN A 134 3.62 4.98 9.28
CA ASN A 134 4.49 4.35 8.26
C ASN A 134 3.71 3.68 7.11
N GLY A 135 2.63 4.35 6.66
CA GLY A 135 1.78 3.82 5.59
C GLY A 135 2.54 3.70 4.28
N TYR A 136 2.53 2.50 3.68
CA TYR A 136 3.15 2.19 2.40
C TYR A 136 2.25 1.26 1.60
N LEU A 137 2.04 1.63 0.35
CA LEU A 137 1.33 0.82 -0.63
C LEU A 137 2.20 0.67 -1.88
N GLU A 138 2.32 -0.55 -2.38
CA GLU A 138 3.03 -0.86 -3.62
C GLU A 138 2.17 -1.75 -4.51
N THR A 139 2.27 -1.50 -5.79
CA THR A 139 1.59 -2.26 -6.83
C THR A 139 2.48 -2.33 -8.07
N ALA A 140 2.12 -3.14 -9.06
CA ALA A 140 2.84 -3.19 -10.34
C ALA A 140 2.96 -1.82 -11.03
N ASP A 141 2.05 -0.87 -10.71
CA ASP A 141 1.98 0.43 -11.36
C ASP A 141 2.69 1.55 -10.58
N GLY A 142 3.14 1.30 -9.33
CA GLY A 142 3.90 2.27 -8.53
C GLY A 142 3.68 2.16 -7.03
N THR A 143 4.11 3.20 -6.31
CA THR A 143 4.10 3.25 -4.84
C THR A 143 3.42 4.52 -4.31
N LEU A 144 2.88 4.42 -3.10
CA LEU A 144 2.38 5.56 -2.32
C LEU A 144 2.81 5.37 -0.87
N SER A 145 3.44 6.37 -0.28
CA SER A 145 3.75 6.38 1.16
C SER A 145 3.25 7.64 1.83
N ALA A 146 2.73 7.50 3.05
CA ALA A 146 2.30 8.60 3.90
C ALA A 146 2.10 8.11 5.34
N PRO A 147 2.23 8.98 6.36
CA PRO A 147 1.90 8.62 7.74
C PRO A 147 0.45 8.20 7.95
N HIS A 148 -0.46 8.75 7.16
CA HIS A 148 -1.88 8.47 7.24
C HIS A 148 -2.47 8.27 5.84
N ILE A 149 -3.11 7.11 5.62
CA ILE A 149 -3.79 6.80 4.36
C ILE A 149 -5.17 6.24 4.70
N GLU A 150 -6.22 6.81 4.13
CA GLU A 150 -7.57 6.26 4.25
C GLU A 150 -8.30 6.26 2.91
N GLY A 151 -9.26 5.39 2.76
CA GLY A 151 -10.00 5.33 1.51
C GLY A 151 -11.23 4.46 1.55
N ASN A 152 -12.03 4.60 0.51
CA ASN A 152 -13.18 3.74 0.28
C ASN A 152 -13.07 3.06 -1.08
N LEU A 153 -12.97 1.73 -1.05
CA LEU A 153 -12.76 0.91 -2.25
C LEU A 153 -13.99 0.79 -3.14
N LYS A 154 -15.19 0.99 -2.58
CA LYS A 154 -16.44 0.97 -3.35
C LYS A 154 -16.64 2.28 -4.10
N GLN A 155 -16.25 3.40 -3.48
CA GLN A 155 -16.36 4.74 -4.06
C GLN A 155 -15.12 5.15 -4.85
N ILE A 156 -14.02 4.39 -4.74
CA ILE A 156 -12.71 4.68 -5.33
C ILE A 156 -12.26 6.11 -4.99
N LYS A 157 -12.12 6.34 -3.70
CA LYS A 157 -11.54 7.56 -3.15
C LYS A 157 -10.48 7.19 -2.11
N VAL A 158 -9.27 7.72 -2.27
CA VAL A 158 -8.16 7.58 -1.33
C VAL A 158 -7.65 8.96 -0.95
N VAL A 159 -7.36 9.15 0.32
CA VAL A 159 -6.75 10.34 0.88
C VAL A 159 -5.49 9.92 1.64
N ALA A 160 -4.37 10.55 1.34
CA ALA A 160 -3.10 10.38 2.04
C ALA A 160 -2.65 11.74 2.58
N THR A 161 -2.18 11.79 3.84
CA THR A 161 -1.80 13.03 4.51
C THR A 161 -0.58 12.87 5.40
N GLY A 162 0.08 13.99 5.70
CA GLY A 162 1.23 14.06 6.60
C GLY A 162 2.58 13.98 5.90
N GLY A 163 2.63 14.40 4.66
CA GLY A 163 3.77 14.22 3.76
C GLY A 163 3.59 12.94 2.95
N VAL A 164 3.36 13.12 1.67
CA VAL A 164 3.03 12.05 0.73
C VAL A 164 4.14 11.96 -0.30
N ASP A 165 4.67 10.75 -0.51
CA ASP A 165 5.53 10.43 -1.63
C ASP A 165 4.81 9.42 -2.54
N LEU A 166 4.92 9.61 -3.84
CA LEU A 166 4.36 8.69 -4.82
C LEU A 166 5.30 8.44 -6.00
N THR A 167 5.21 7.25 -6.54
CA THR A 167 5.80 6.92 -7.84
C THR A 167 4.74 6.32 -8.75
N SER A 168 4.87 6.54 -10.05
CA SER A 168 4.03 5.91 -11.07
C SER A 168 4.90 5.41 -12.21
N THR A 169 5.02 4.09 -12.34
CA THR A 169 5.71 3.47 -13.47
C THR A 169 4.95 3.68 -14.78
N THR A 170 3.62 3.59 -14.73
CA THR A 170 2.74 3.78 -15.90
C THR A 170 2.82 5.19 -16.49
N ASN A 171 2.96 6.19 -15.64
CA ASN A 171 3.05 7.59 -16.06
C ASN A 171 4.48 8.11 -16.12
N ASN A 172 5.47 7.27 -15.75
CA ASN A 172 6.87 7.66 -15.59
C ASN A 172 6.97 8.95 -14.78
N ALA A 173 6.37 8.93 -13.59
CA ALA A 173 6.26 10.09 -12.72
C ALA A 173 6.65 9.75 -11.29
N VAL A 174 7.23 10.73 -10.62
CA VAL A 174 7.46 10.76 -9.18
C VAL A 174 6.90 12.07 -8.64
N GLY A 175 6.39 12.06 -7.42
CA GLY A 175 5.82 13.27 -6.85
C GLY A 175 5.74 13.24 -5.33
N PHE A 176 5.62 14.42 -4.74
CA PHE A 176 5.38 14.58 -3.32
C PHE A 176 4.46 15.78 -3.05
N GLY A 177 3.89 15.82 -1.84
CA GLY A 177 3.05 16.91 -1.35
C GLY A 177 2.67 16.68 0.10
N ASP A 178 2.00 17.64 0.73
CA ASP A 178 1.51 17.46 2.11
C ASP A 178 0.30 16.53 2.15
N GLN A 179 -0.49 16.52 1.07
CA GLN A 179 -1.67 15.68 0.91
C GLN A 179 -1.82 15.20 -0.54
N ALA A 180 -2.34 14.00 -0.69
CA ALA A 180 -2.80 13.46 -1.96
C ALA A 180 -4.26 13.00 -1.85
N VAL A 181 -5.08 13.30 -2.85
CA VAL A 181 -6.46 12.81 -2.97
C VAL A 181 -6.62 12.15 -4.34
N TYR A 182 -6.89 10.87 -4.36
CA TYR A 182 -7.23 10.14 -5.57
C TYR A 182 -8.71 9.84 -5.65
N THR A 183 -9.30 10.05 -6.82
CA THR A 183 -10.71 9.71 -7.11
C THR A 183 -10.85 9.12 -8.51
N ARG A 184 -11.84 8.23 -8.68
CA ARG A 184 -12.22 7.66 -9.98
C ARG A 184 -13.69 7.23 -9.96
N SER A 185 -14.41 7.30 -11.10
CA SER A 185 -15.85 7.01 -11.18
C SER A 185 -16.22 5.54 -11.05
N GLY A 186 -15.27 4.65 -10.90
CA GLY A 186 -15.53 3.23 -10.70
C GLY A 186 -14.28 2.38 -10.94
N ARG A 187 -14.40 1.07 -10.71
CA ARG A 187 -13.25 0.16 -10.84
C ARG A 187 -12.66 0.13 -12.25
N ASP A 188 -13.50 0.24 -13.27
CA ASP A 188 -13.11 0.22 -14.68
C ASP A 188 -13.11 1.62 -15.30
N GLY A 189 -13.32 2.68 -14.50
CA GLY A 189 -13.28 4.07 -14.95
C GLY A 189 -11.88 4.47 -15.43
N THR A 190 -11.80 5.28 -16.46
CA THR A 190 -10.56 5.84 -17.01
C THR A 190 -10.33 7.28 -16.57
N ASP A 191 -11.23 7.83 -15.75
CA ASP A 191 -11.27 9.21 -15.26
C ASP A 191 -10.50 9.41 -13.95
N GLY A 192 -9.50 8.57 -13.68
CA GLY A 192 -8.65 8.69 -12.52
C GLY A 192 -8.02 10.07 -12.42
N LYS A 193 -8.15 10.67 -11.23
CA LYS A 193 -7.64 12.00 -10.91
C LYS A 193 -6.94 11.97 -9.57
N MET A 194 -5.65 12.37 -9.57
CA MET A 194 -4.87 12.63 -8.36
C MET A 194 -4.73 14.12 -8.18
N VAL A 195 -5.01 14.61 -6.98
CA VAL A 195 -4.74 15.97 -6.55
C VAL A 195 -3.67 15.92 -5.48
N LEU A 196 -2.51 16.51 -5.76
CA LEU A 196 -1.46 16.77 -4.77
C LEU A 196 -1.59 18.20 -4.30
N SER A 197 -1.57 18.45 -3.01
CA SER A 197 -1.67 19.78 -2.44
C SER A 197 -0.71 19.98 -1.28
N GLY A 198 -0.34 21.25 -1.05
CA GLY A 198 0.66 21.65 -0.08
C GLY A 198 2.08 21.29 -0.56
N ASN A 199 2.85 22.29 -0.99
CA ASN A 199 4.22 22.10 -1.51
C ASN A 199 4.31 21.00 -2.57
N ALA A 200 3.32 20.93 -3.44
CA ALA A 200 3.21 19.87 -4.42
C ALA A 200 4.29 19.98 -5.49
N TRP A 201 4.95 18.85 -5.76
CA TRP A 201 5.97 18.70 -6.78
C TRP A 201 5.77 17.38 -7.52
N VAL A 202 5.94 17.41 -8.83
CA VAL A 202 5.88 16.23 -9.69
C VAL A 202 6.95 16.33 -10.76
N GLU A 203 7.69 15.25 -10.98
CA GLU A 203 8.48 15.04 -12.18
C GLU A 203 7.79 14.00 -13.06
N GLN A 204 7.56 14.34 -14.32
CA GLN A 204 7.00 13.44 -15.31
C GLN A 204 7.77 13.54 -16.62
N ASN A 205 8.34 12.43 -17.07
CA ASN A 205 9.12 12.35 -18.31
C ASN A 205 10.26 13.40 -18.38
N GLY A 206 10.92 13.69 -17.24
CA GLY A 206 11.99 14.67 -17.12
C GLY A 206 11.54 16.13 -17.01
N ASN A 207 10.24 16.42 -17.06
CA ASN A 207 9.71 17.75 -16.82
C ASN A 207 9.23 17.86 -15.38
N THR A 208 9.48 18.98 -14.72
CA THR A 208 9.06 19.22 -13.34
C THR A 208 7.94 20.24 -13.26
N PHE A 209 7.04 20.01 -12.33
CA PHE A 209 5.87 20.83 -12.02
C PHE A 209 5.86 21.11 -10.53
N GLU A 210 5.78 22.37 -10.14
CA GLU A 210 5.77 22.80 -8.74
C GLU A 210 4.65 23.80 -8.51
N GLY A 211 3.94 23.68 -7.39
CA GLY A 211 2.87 24.63 -7.06
C GLY A 211 2.17 24.30 -5.77
N PRO A 212 1.21 25.13 -5.35
CA PRO A 212 0.41 24.86 -4.17
C PRO A 212 -0.53 23.65 -4.37
N GLU A 213 -0.93 23.39 -5.60
CA GLU A 213 -1.75 22.24 -5.98
C GLU A 213 -1.43 21.80 -7.41
N LEU A 214 -1.28 20.48 -7.59
CA LEU A 214 -1.09 19.83 -8.87
C LEU A 214 -2.17 18.78 -9.08
N VAL A 215 -2.75 18.76 -10.27
CA VAL A 215 -3.77 17.78 -10.66
C VAL A 215 -3.21 16.89 -11.76
N LEU A 216 -3.11 15.60 -11.49
CA LEU A 216 -2.69 14.59 -12.46
C LEU A 216 -3.93 13.82 -12.93
N ARG A 217 -4.10 13.71 -14.24
CA ARG A 217 -5.21 12.96 -14.84
C ARG A 217 -4.71 11.73 -15.60
N ASP A 218 -5.35 10.59 -15.32
CA ASP A 218 -4.94 9.32 -15.94
C ASP A 218 -5.34 9.23 -17.42
N ALA A 219 -6.49 9.81 -17.79
CA ALA A 219 -7.07 9.65 -19.11
C ALA A 219 -6.21 10.26 -20.23
N ASP A 220 -5.72 11.46 -20.01
CA ASP A 220 -5.02 12.28 -21.02
C ASP A 220 -3.55 12.56 -20.65
N LYS A 221 -3.07 12.02 -19.52
CA LYS A 221 -1.71 12.19 -19.01
C LYS A 221 -1.34 13.65 -18.74
N VAL A 222 -2.33 14.48 -18.44
CA VAL A 222 -2.14 15.91 -18.18
C VAL A 222 -1.76 16.12 -16.73
N VAL A 223 -0.77 16.98 -16.52
CA VAL A 223 -0.47 17.62 -15.23
C VAL A 223 -0.93 19.07 -15.32
N GLU A 224 -1.87 19.45 -14.48
CA GLU A 224 -2.43 20.79 -14.37
C GLU A 224 -2.00 21.41 -13.04
N THR A 225 -1.62 22.69 -13.07
CA THR A 225 -1.22 23.42 -11.86
C THR A 225 -2.30 24.41 -11.46
N THR A 226 -2.53 24.58 -10.16
CA THR A 226 -3.45 25.58 -9.61
C THR A 226 -2.67 26.59 -8.78
N GLY A 227 -2.92 27.89 -9.01
CA GLY A 227 -2.21 28.98 -8.36
C GLY A 227 -0.88 29.32 -9.00
N ARG A 228 -0.02 30.06 -8.27
CA ARG A 228 1.31 30.45 -8.78
C ARG A 228 2.23 29.21 -8.78
N SER A 229 2.60 28.76 -9.95
CA SER A 229 3.32 27.50 -10.17
C SER A 229 4.51 27.70 -11.09
N THR A 230 5.44 26.75 -11.06
CA THR A 230 6.61 26.67 -11.93
C THR A 230 6.55 25.40 -12.73
N ILE A 231 6.84 25.48 -14.02
CA ILE A 231 7.04 24.32 -14.90
C ILE A 231 8.44 24.43 -15.49
N THR A 232 9.26 23.41 -15.29
CA THR A 232 10.58 23.31 -15.89
C THR A 232 10.56 22.22 -16.95
N ILE A 233 10.84 22.58 -18.19
CA ILE A 233 10.86 21.66 -19.33
C ILE A 233 12.32 21.36 -19.68
N THR A 234 12.70 20.09 -19.55
CA THR A 234 14.02 19.63 -19.93
C THR A 234 14.00 19.25 -21.40
N ASN A 235 14.48 20.17 -22.26
CA ASN A 235 14.72 19.88 -23.69
C ASN A 235 15.94 18.96 -23.81
N THR A 236 15.75 17.66 -23.94
CA THR A 236 16.76 16.78 -24.53
C THR A 236 16.83 17.13 -26.02
N LYS A 237 17.69 18.07 -26.41
CA LYS A 237 18.10 18.20 -27.81
C LYS A 237 18.73 16.85 -28.17
N SER A 238 18.05 16.06 -29.00
CA SER A 238 18.73 15.04 -29.77
C SER A 238 19.71 15.77 -30.67
N SER A 239 20.98 15.79 -30.33
CA SER A 239 22.05 16.14 -31.22
C SER A 239 22.14 15.03 -32.27
N SER A 240 21.44 15.21 -33.38
CA SER A 240 21.79 14.56 -34.63
C SER A 240 23.06 15.21 -35.10
N GLU A 241 24.21 14.78 -34.63
CA GLU A 241 25.49 15.00 -35.30
C GLU A 241 25.67 13.86 -36.29
N GLU A 242 25.65 14.29 -37.58
CA GLU A 242 26.18 13.52 -38.67
C GLU A 242 27.71 13.32 -38.51
N GLY A 243 28.14 12.09 -38.76
CA GLY A 243 29.43 11.78 -39.37
C GLY A 243 30.63 11.60 -38.45
N GLY A 244 31.09 10.37 -38.35
CA GLY A 244 32.43 10.02 -37.85
C GLY A 244 32.54 8.54 -37.54
N GLU A 245 33.00 7.76 -38.51
CA GLU A 245 33.43 6.37 -38.33
C GLU A 245 34.53 6.27 -37.25
N GLY A 246 34.37 5.37 -36.31
CA GLY A 246 35.37 5.04 -35.29
C GLY A 246 34.99 3.79 -34.54
N ASP A 247 35.56 2.69 -35.00
CA ASP A 247 35.57 1.35 -34.44
C ASP A 247 35.88 1.35 -32.95
N SER A 248 35.01 0.82 -32.09
CA SER A 248 35.34 0.39 -30.74
C SER A 248 34.30 -0.60 -30.18
N GLN A 249 34.80 -1.73 -29.79
CA GLN A 249 34.28 -2.94 -29.17
C GLN A 249 33.22 -2.72 -28.07
N PRO A 250 32.20 -3.60 -27.96
CA PRO A 250 31.16 -3.47 -26.95
C PRO A 250 31.62 -3.98 -25.57
N SER A 251 31.56 -3.12 -24.58
CA SER A 251 31.69 -3.48 -23.16
C SER A 251 30.34 -3.90 -22.59
N VAL A 252 30.33 -5.06 -21.95
CA VAL A 252 29.20 -5.67 -21.27
C VAL A 252 28.73 -4.79 -20.11
N PRO A 253 27.44 -4.47 -19.96
CA PRO A 253 26.95 -3.75 -18.78
C PRO A 253 26.83 -4.67 -17.58
N ALA A 254 27.42 -4.28 -16.46
CA ALA A 254 27.21 -4.86 -15.14
C ALA A 254 25.76 -4.65 -14.70
N GLY A 255 25.18 -5.68 -14.04
CA GLY A 255 23.80 -5.71 -13.61
C GLY A 255 23.42 -4.64 -12.56
N PRO A 256 22.12 -4.49 -12.27
CA PRO A 256 21.60 -3.37 -11.53
C PRO A 256 21.98 -3.43 -10.04
N VAL A 257 22.69 -2.41 -9.59
CA VAL A 257 22.83 -2.12 -8.16
C VAL A 257 21.61 -1.30 -7.73
N ASN A 258 20.75 -1.89 -6.91
CA ASN A 258 19.62 -1.21 -6.28
C ASN A 258 20.16 -0.22 -5.22
N GLN A 259 20.44 1.00 -5.62
CA GLN A 259 20.58 2.13 -4.72
C GLN A 259 19.49 3.14 -5.06
N ALA A 260 18.59 3.37 -4.11
CA ALA A 260 17.64 4.48 -4.18
C ALA A 260 18.43 5.78 -4.25
N THR A 261 18.47 6.41 -5.42
CA THR A 261 19.10 7.71 -5.61
C THR A 261 18.19 8.76 -4.95
N PRO A 262 18.74 9.69 -4.12
CA PRO A 262 17.95 10.81 -3.59
C PRO A 262 17.41 11.64 -4.76
N ILE A 263 16.13 11.94 -4.72
CA ILE A 263 15.49 12.78 -5.74
C ILE A 263 16.03 14.20 -5.57
N ALA A 264 16.78 14.69 -6.55
CA ALA A 264 17.33 16.05 -6.55
C ALA A 264 16.18 17.06 -6.59
N GLY A 265 16.13 17.99 -5.61
CA GLY A 265 15.09 19.03 -5.51
C GLY A 265 14.06 18.81 -4.40
N ARG A 266 14.13 17.68 -3.68
CA ARG A 266 13.27 17.44 -2.52
C ARG A 266 13.66 18.35 -1.36
N PRO A 267 12.72 19.14 -0.76
CA PRO A 267 12.97 19.75 0.53
C PRO A 267 13.16 18.65 1.59
N GLU A 268 14.17 18.77 2.45
CA GLU A 268 14.38 17.82 3.55
C GLU A 268 13.18 17.85 4.50
N TYR A 269 12.33 16.82 4.42
CA TYR A 269 11.32 16.57 5.44
C TYR A 269 11.97 15.84 6.61
N ALA A 270 11.70 16.32 7.83
CA ALA A 270 12.07 15.67 9.07
C ALA A 270 11.23 14.40 9.29
N GLY A 271 11.54 13.37 8.54
CA GLY A 271 10.89 12.07 8.52
C GLY A 271 11.54 11.24 7.44
N SER A 272 12.83 10.89 7.67
CA SER A 272 13.62 10.13 6.70
C SER A 272 13.01 8.78 6.38
N PRO A 273 13.20 8.29 5.13
CA PRO A 273 12.80 6.95 4.74
C PRO A 273 13.45 5.91 5.65
N LEU A 274 12.68 4.90 6.01
CA LEU A 274 13.10 3.76 6.81
C LEU A 274 14.38 3.15 6.23
N GLU A 275 15.48 3.24 7.00
CA GLU A 275 16.64 2.39 6.76
C GLU A 275 16.22 0.94 6.98
N ILE A 276 16.12 0.17 5.91
CA ILE A 276 16.01 -1.29 5.98
C ILE A 276 17.34 -1.81 6.51
N LYS A 277 17.38 -2.14 7.80
CA LYS A 277 18.51 -2.89 8.37
C LYS A 277 18.37 -4.34 7.95
N ASP A 278 19.20 -4.77 7.02
CA ASP A 278 19.43 -6.18 6.74
C ASP A 278 19.97 -6.85 8.01
N ASN A 279 19.11 -7.60 8.70
CA ASN A 279 19.56 -8.53 9.73
C ASN A 279 20.11 -9.77 9.03
N LYS A 280 21.42 -9.92 9.09
CA LYS A 280 22.12 -11.18 8.81
C LYS A 280 21.82 -12.22 9.87
#